data_b2fadef41f95cdb62e74ffe68abb0dad
#
_entry.id   b2fadef41f95cdb62e74ffe68abb0dad
#
_cell.length_a   1.000
_cell.length_b   1.000
_cell.length_c   1.000
_cell.angle_alpha   90.00
_cell.angle_beta   90.00
_cell.angle_gamma   90.00
#
_symmetry.space_group_name_H-M   'P 1'
#
loop_
_entity.id
_entity.type
_entity.pdbx_description
1 polymer ?
#
loop_
_entity_poly.entity_id
_entity_poly.type
_entity_poly.pdbx_seq_one_letter_code
_entity_poly.pdbx_strand_id
1 'polypeptide(L)'
;LLDRITPLLMKKSLNKYLEIYDASPSTMTHIKSTCNKIFNHGVLYNVIKFSPMTAVKLDISLEKRRKAKERHDSKFLEIHELHAFFDVLSQCRNANYYDLAIVLLLTGIRISEAAFLPSDIDFEKGILHIDKALQYHCLKVEQFHFDTTKTLNSIREVALPEAASEAIKRTIQRNKEFDAYMEKHPCPAFTHSESVFRTEYGSPITSSTFRQILKRIEGKLLTNCLSDYGFKWVKHVTPHSFRHMHISYLQSNEMHIAVKDIMTRVGHANFETTMGYTHNINRSQENTVKALNQFVENHNFHFEELKSYTCKYSRIIEKFIETSDNSNKVELSVDEFKDLLHLSPRYSPKNIISNLLLKIKKDIVKYHPQFDIKIVKSSENQIRGFSIAW
;
A
#
# COMPACT_ATOMS: atom_id res chain seq x y z
N LEU A 1 -44.38 -13.59 14.80
CA LEU A 1 -43.47 -12.58 15.34
C LEU A 1 -43.01 -11.57 14.27
N LEU A 2 -42.65 -12.02 13.04
CA LEU A 2 -42.22 -11.17 11.93
C LEU A 2 -43.35 -10.30 11.37
N ASP A 3 -44.59 -10.76 11.43
CA ASP A 3 -45.79 -10.04 11.00
C ASP A 3 -46.10 -8.80 11.83
N ARG A 4 -45.55 -8.69 13.07
CA ARG A 4 -45.65 -7.52 13.93
C ARG A 4 -44.63 -6.43 13.65
N ILE A 5 -43.65 -6.68 12.80
CA ILE A 5 -42.62 -5.69 12.46
C ILE A 5 -43.16 -4.76 11.39
N THR A 6 -43.46 -3.52 11.77
CA THR A 6 -43.97 -2.49 10.87
C THR A 6 -42.85 -1.64 10.27
N PRO A 7 -43.05 -0.99 9.12
CA PRO A 7 -42.09 -0.03 8.56
C PRO A 7 -41.69 1.06 9.53
N LEU A 8 -42.65 1.54 10.33
CA LEU A 8 -42.41 2.60 11.33
C LEU A 8 -41.48 2.10 12.44
N LEU A 9 -41.68 0.85 12.94
CA LEU A 9 -40.81 0.23 13.94
C LEU A 9 -39.38 0.10 13.40
N MET A 10 -39.21 -0.38 12.15
CA MET A 10 -37.90 -0.50 11.52
C MET A 10 -37.22 0.86 11.36
N LYS A 11 -37.96 1.87 10.90
CA LYS A 11 -37.44 3.25 10.77
C LYS A 11 -36.94 3.78 12.14
N LYS A 12 -37.75 3.65 13.19
CA LYS A 12 -37.38 4.10 14.56
C LYS A 12 -36.15 3.36 15.07
N SER A 13 -36.08 2.04 14.86
CA SER A 13 -34.92 1.23 15.28
C SER A 13 -33.63 1.62 14.55
N LEU A 14 -33.69 1.86 13.25
CA LEU A 14 -32.54 2.28 12.47
C LEU A 14 -32.07 3.70 12.83
N ASN A 15 -32.99 4.63 13.07
CA ASN A 15 -32.65 5.98 13.51
C ASN A 15 -32.03 5.95 14.92
N LYS A 16 -32.58 5.15 15.84
CA LYS A 16 -31.99 4.97 17.16
C LYS A 16 -30.58 4.36 17.10
N TYR A 17 -30.35 3.39 16.20
CA TYR A 17 -29.01 2.85 15.96
C TYR A 17 -28.05 3.92 15.42
N LEU A 18 -28.51 4.74 14.47
CA LEU A 18 -27.74 5.85 13.91
C LEU A 18 -27.31 6.87 14.99
N GLU A 19 -28.18 7.15 15.95
CA GLU A 19 -27.93 8.08 17.06
C GLU A 19 -26.97 7.48 18.09
N ILE A 20 -27.23 6.26 18.56
CA ILE A 20 -26.44 5.61 19.63
C ILE A 20 -24.99 5.36 19.19
N TYR A 21 -24.81 4.89 17.97
CA TYR A 21 -23.49 4.45 17.48
C TYR A 21 -22.81 5.47 16.56
N ASP A 22 -23.38 6.64 16.36
CA ASP A 22 -22.91 7.64 15.39
C ASP A 22 -22.52 7.01 14.02
N ALA A 23 -23.35 6.07 13.57
CA ALA A 23 -23.02 5.22 12.43
C ALA A 23 -22.86 6.02 11.13
N SER A 24 -21.90 5.60 10.30
CA SER A 24 -21.66 6.23 9.01
C SER A 24 -22.82 5.98 8.02
N PRO A 25 -23.01 6.85 7.01
CA PRO A 25 -24.01 6.62 5.96
C PRO A 25 -23.87 5.26 5.27
N SER A 26 -22.63 4.81 5.03
CA SER A 26 -22.34 3.51 4.44
C SER A 26 -22.75 2.36 5.37
N THR A 27 -22.43 2.43 6.66
CA THR A 27 -22.85 1.44 7.66
C THR A 27 -24.38 1.31 7.70
N MET A 28 -25.09 2.44 7.70
CA MET A 28 -26.56 2.44 7.70
C MET A 28 -27.14 1.83 6.43
N THR A 29 -26.52 2.09 5.27
CA THR A 29 -26.92 1.46 4.00
C THR A 29 -26.70 -0.05 4.02
N HIS A 30 -25.59 -0.53 4.58
CA HIS A 30 -25.34 -1.97 4.75
C HIS A 30 -26.33 -2.64 5.70
N ILE A 31 -26.62 -2.02 6.84
CA ILE A 31 -27.64 -2.55 7.77
C ILE A 31 -28.99 -2.64 7.09
N LYS A 32 -29.42 -1.56 6.41
CA LYS A 32 -30.68 -1.56 5.65
C LYS A 32 -30.71 -2.67 4.59
N SER A 33 -29.59 -2.84 3.84
CA SER A 33 -29.49 -3.90 2.82
C SER A 33 -29.59 -5.29 3.43
N THR A 34 -28.96 -5.52 4.59
CA THR A 34 -29.04 -6.81 5.30
C THR A 34 -30.48 -7.08 5.80
N CYS A 35 -31.13 -6.08 6.39
CA CYS A 35 -32.54 -6.18 6.76
C CYS A 35 -33.44 -6.48 5.55
N ASN A 36 -33.20 -5.81 4.41
CA ASN A 36 -33.94 -6.09 3.17
C ASN A 36 -33.81 -7.56 2.73
N LYS A 37 -32.60 -8.12 2.79
CA LYS A 37 -32.37 -9.52 2.42
C LYS A 37 -33.16 -10.47 3.34
N ILE A 38 -33.13 -10.24 4.65
CA ILE A 38 -33.85 -11.05 5.65
C ILE A 38 -35.36 -11.01 5.39
N PHE A 39 -35.95 -9.81 5.25
CA PHE A 39 -37.38 -9.68 5.05
C PHE A 39 -37.84 -10.15 3.66
N ASN A 40 -37.03 -9.93 2.61
CA ASN A 40 -37.34 -10.48 1.28
C ASN A 40 -37.30 -12.00 1.27
N HIS A 41 -36.40 -12.63 2.07
CA HIS A 41 -36.41 -14.06 2.29
C HIS A 41 -37.70 -14.51 2.96
N GLY A 42 -38.16 -13.78 3.99
CA GLY A 42 -39.44 -14.03 4.64
C GLY A 42 -40.65 -13.92 3.71
N VAL A 43 -40.61 -12.99 2.72
CA VAL A 43 -41.65 -12.89 1.68
C VAL A 43 -41.58 -14.09 0.72
N LEU A 44 -40.36 -14.47 0.30
CA LEU A 44 -40.15 -15.61 -0.60
C LEU A 44 -40.71 -16.94 -0.02
N TYR A 45 -40.57 -17.12 1.29
CA TYR A 45 -41.09 -18.32 1.98
C TYR A 45 -42.53 -18.16 2.53
N ASN A 46 -43.26 -17.11 2.11
CA ASN A 46 -44.61 -16.78 2.55
C ASN A 46 -44.79 -16.65 4.09
N VAL A 47 -43.72 -16.33 4.82
CA VAL A 47 -43.77 -16.06 6.27
C VAL A 47 -44.39 -14.70 6.55
N ILE A 48 -44.18 -13.72 5.64
CA ILE A 48 -44.78 -12.39 5.64
C ILE A 48 -45.25 -12.03 4.21
N LYS A 49 -46.29 -11.21 4.13
CA LYS A 49 -46.87 -10.82 2.83
C LYS A 49 -46.05 -9.76 2.08
N PHE A 50 -45.38 -8.88 2.79
CA PHE A 50 -44.55 -7.81 2.21
C PHE A 50 -43.40 -7.44 3.16
N SER A 51 -42.31 -6.96 2.61
CA SER A 51 -41.14 -6.51 3.39
C SER A 51 -41.42 -5.15 4.06
N PRO A 52 -41.28 -5.04 5.39
CA PRO A 52 -41.44 -3.75 6.07
C PRO A 52 -40.33 -2.73 5.67
N MET A 53 -39.24 -3.19 5.07
CA MET A 53 -38.12 -2.34 4.65
C MET A 53 -38.37 -1.55 3.37
N THR A 54 -39.37 -1.93 2.56
CA THR A 54 -39.67 -1.31 1.25
C THR A 54 -39.93 0.19 1.39
N ALA A 55 -40.69 0.60 2.43
CA ALA A 55 -41.02 2.01 2.69
C ALA A 55 -40.03 2.75 3.59
N VAL A 56 -38.99 2.07 4.10
CA VAL A 56 -38.04 2.70 5.05
C VAL A 56 -37.03 3.55 4.29
N LYS A 57 -37.01 4.84 4.59
CA LYS A 57 -35.96 5.79 4.18
C LYS A 57 -35.07 6.10 5.39
N LEU A 58 -33.76 6.15 5.19
CA LEU A 58 -32.81 6.52 6.26
C LEU A 58 -32.73 8.04 6.41
N ASP A 59 -32.89 8.51 7.63
CA ASP A 59 -32.82 9.95 7.96
C ASP A 59 -31.37 10.35 8.27
N ILE A 60 -30.50 10.32 7.25
CA ILE A 60 -29.09 10.68 7.37
C ILE A 60 -28.92 12.18 7.11
N SER A 61 -28.42 12.93 8.09
CA SER A 61 -28.23 14.37 8.01
C SER A 61 -27.26 14.77 6.88
N LEU A 62 -27.44 15.96 6.33
CA LEU A 62 -26.54 16.53 5.33
C LEU A 62 -25.10 16.65 5.84
N GLU A 63 -24.94 16.98 7.11
CA GLU A 63 -23.62 17.07 7.75
C GLU A 63 -22.89 15.71 7.74
N LYS A 64 -23.58 14.61 8.12
CA LYS A 64 -22.99 13.27 8.04
C LYS A 64 -22.61 12.87 6.62
N ARG A 65 -23.43 13.25 5.63
CA ARG A 65 -23.11 13.01 4.22
C ARG A 65 -21.91 13.82 3.75
N ARG A 66 -21.78 15.09 4.18
CA ARG A 66 -20.63 15.94 3.90
C ARG A 66 -19.35 15.36 4.49
N LYS A 67 -19.36 15.02 5.78
CA LYS A 67 -18.22 14.36 6.44
C LYS A 67 -17.82 13.03 5.77
N ALA A 68 -18.80 12.26 5.29
CA ALA A 68 -18.51 11.03 4.55
C ALA A 68 -17.84 11.31 3.19
N LYS A 69 -18.28 12.37 2.49
CA LYS A 69 -17.65 12.81 1.25
C LYS A 69 -16.21 13.31 1.49
N GLU A 70 -16.00 14.17 2.47
CA GLU A 70 -14.67 14.67 2.87
C GLU A 70 -13.71 13.51 3.19
N ARG A 71 -14.19 12.49 3.94
CA ARG A 71 -13.41 11.26 4.19
C ARG A 71 -13.13 10.44 2.93
N HIS A 72 -14.02 10.46 1.96
CA HIS A 72 -13.78 9.81 0.67
C HIS A 72 -12.73 10.57 -0.13
N ASP A 73 -12.85 11.89 -0.21
CA ASP A 73 -11.94 12.76 -0.95
C ASP A 73 -10.54 12.78 -0.32
N SER A 74 -10.43 12.61 1.02
CA SER A 74 -9.14 12.48 1.71
C SER A 74 -8.33 11.23 1.34
N LYS A 75 -8.92 10.26 0.65
CA LYS A 75 -8.22 9.06 0.17
C LYS A 75 -7.51 9.25 -1.16
N PHE A 76 -7.78 10.32 -1.85
CA PHE A 76 -7.11 10.68 -3.09
C PHE A 76 -5.94 11.61 -2.78
N LEU A 77 -4.77 11.32 -3.33
CA LEU A 77 -3.58 12.14 -3.22
C LEU A 77 -3.39 12.95 -4.50
N GLU A 78 -3.16 14.24 -4.34
CA GLU A 78 -2.65 15.07 -5.43
C GLU A 78 -1.19 14.69 -5.76
N ILE A 79 -0.68 15.12 -6.90
CA ILE A 79 0.65 14.71 -7.38
C ILE A 79 1.75 15.04 -6.36
N HIS A 80 1.77 16.26 -5.80
CA HIS A 80 2.75 16.66 -4.79
C HIS A 80 2.63 15.84 -3.48
N GLU A 81 1.40 15.47 -3.09
CA GLU A 81 1.16 14.61 -1.94
C GLU A 81 1.63 13.18 -2.22
N LEU A 82 1.43 12.70 -3.46
CA LEU A 82 1.87 11.39 -3.89
C LEU A 82 3.41 11.29 -3.88
N HIS A 83 4.12 12.33 -4.34
CA HIS A 83 5.58 12.40 -4.24
C HIS A 83 6.05 12.31 -2.79
N ALA A 84 5.52 13.16 -1.89
CA ALA A 84 5.86 13.14 -0.47
C ALA A 84 5.57 11.77 0.17
N PHE A 85 4.44 11.14 -0.22
CA PHE A 85 4.06 9.83 0.26
C PHE A 85 5.05 8.74 -0.16
N PHE A 86 5.43 8.70 -1.45
CA PHE A 86 6.39 7.73 -1.97
C PHE A 86 7.80 7.96 -1.43
N ASP A 87 8.23 9.20 -1.22
CA ASP A 87 9.53 9.51 -0.60
C ASP A 87 9.59 8.93 0.83
N VAL A 88 8.56 9.17 1.66
CA VAL A 88 8.51 8.60 3.01
C VAL A 88 8.35 7.07 2.99
N LEU A 89 7.59 6.52 2.05
CA LEU A 89 7.42 5.07 1.89
C LEU A 89 8.72 4.40 1.44
N SER A 90 9.53 5.07 0.63
CA SER A 90 10.84 4.58 0.19
C SER A 90 11.79 4.31 1.34
N GLN A 91 11.59 4.97 2.48
CA GLN A 91 12.38 4.81 3.71
C GLN A 91 11.97 3.57 4.53
N CYS A 92 11.01 2.76 4.07
CA CYS A 92 10.65 1.52 4.73
C CYS A 92 11.80 0.50 4.68
N ARG A 93 12.02 -0.20 5.79
CA ARG A 93 13.06 -1.25 5.89
C ARG A 93 12.85 -2.35 4.85
N ASN A 94 11.61 -2.81 4.69
CA ASN A 94 11.26 -3.81 3.68
C ASN A 94 10.77 -3.09 2.41
N ALA A 95 11.60 -3.10 1.38
CA ALA A 95 11.31 -2.47 0.10
C ALA A 95 10.13 -3.09 -0.65
N ASN A 96 9.67 -4.29 -0.27
CA ASN A 96 8.50 -4.93 -0.86
C ASN A 96 7.22 -4.07 -0.67
N TYR A 97 7.12 -3.28 0.40
CA TYR A 97 5.98 -2.37 0.61
C TYR A 97 5.97 -1.21 -0.40
N TYR A 98 7.15 -0.71 -0.77
CA TYR A 98 7.29 0.32 -1.77
C TYR A 98 6.92 -0.20 -3.16
N ASP A 99 7.51 -1.32 -3.58
CA ASP A 99 7.21 -1.94 -4.87
C ASP A 99 5.75 -2.40 -4.97
N LEU A 100 5.17 -2.90 -3.87
CA LEU A 100 3.74 -3.21 -3.80
C LEU A 100 2.88 -1.96 -4.06
N ALA A 101 3.22 -0.81 -3.46
CA ALA A 101 2.49 0.42 -3.67
C ALA A 101 2.55 0.90 -5.13
N ILE A 102 3.71 0.79 -5.79
CA ILE A 102 3.87 1.07 -7.23
C ILE A 102 2.92 0.18 -8.04
N VAL A 103 2.96 -1.12 -7.80
CA VAL A 103 2.12 -2.07 -8.54
C VAL A 103 0.64 -1.80 -8.31
N LEU A 104 0.21 -1.58 -7.08
CA LEU A 104 -1.18 -1.24 -6.77
C LEU A 104 -1.64 0.05 -7.46
N LEU A 105 -0.79 1.08 -7.47
CA LEU A 105 -1.08 2.37 -8.13
C LEU A 105 -1.20 2.21 -9.65
N LEU A 106 -0.26 1.51 -10.27
CA LEU A 106 -0.16 1.44 -11.73
C LEU A 106 -1.04 0.35 -12.36
N THR A 107 -1.52 -0.62 -11.58
CA THR A 107 -2.39 -1.70 -12.08
C THR A 107 -3.83 -1.61 -11.60
N GLY A 108 -4.06 -0.95 -10.47
CA GLY A 108 -5.39 -0.86 -9.85
C GLY A 108 -5.93 -2.18 -9.31
N ILE A 109 -5.12 -3.23 -9.16
CA ILE A 109 -5.53 -4.52 -8.58
C ILE A 109 -5.90 -4.38 -7.09
N ARG A 110 -6.69 -5.33 -6.56
CA ARG A 110 -7.02 -5.36 -5.14
C ARG A 110 -5.84 -5.90 -4.33
N ILE A 111 -5.70 -5.47 -3.08
CA ILE A 111 -4.61 -5.96 -2.20
C ILE A 111 -4.62 -7.49 -2.03
N SER A 112 -5.79 -8.14 -2.02
CA SER A 112 -5.88 -9.60 -1.96
C SER A 112 -5.47 -10.28 -3.27
N GLU A 113 -5.59 -9.61 -4.40
CA GLU A 113 -5.11 -10.06 -5.72
C GLU A 113 -3.59 -9.86 -5.83
N ALA A 114 -3.00 -8.91 -5.08
CA ALA A 114 -1.57 -8.63 -5.11
C ALA A 114 -0.68 -9.72 -4.46
N ALA A 115 -1.28 -10.76 -3.89
CA ALA A 115 -0.53 -11.94 -3.44
C ALA A 115 -0.19 -12.93 -4.56
N PHE A 116 -0.31 -12.53 -5.83
CA PHE A 116 -0.02 -13.36 -7.00
C PHE A 116 1.40 -13.98 -6.96
N LEU A 117 1.58 -15.05 -7.74
CA LEU A 117 2.82 -15.81 -7.84
C LEU A 117 3.63 -15.34 -9.06
N PRO A 118 4.94 -15.61 -9.12
CA PRO A 118 5.73 -15.35 -10.33
C PRO A 118 5.19 -16.04 -11.59
N SER A 119 4.55 -17.21 -11.43
CA SER A 119 3.91 -17.96 -12.52
C SER A 119 2.67 -17.28 -13.11
N ASP A 120 2.08 -16.30 -12.41
CA ASP A 120 0.89 -15.57 -12.87
C ASP A 120 1.28 -14.42 -13.82
N ILE A 121 2.59 -14.27 -14.13
CA ILE A 121 3.10 -13.15 -14.93
C ILE A 121 3.73 -13.65 -16.21
N ASP A 122 3.26 -13.13 -17.33
CA ASP A 122 3.91 -13.25 -18.63
C ASP A 122 4.77 -11.99 -18.85
N PHE A 123 6.07 -12.06 -18.53
CA PHE A 123 7.00 -10.94 -18.67
C PHE A 123 7.31 -10.60 -20.13
N GLU A 124 7.16 -11.54 -21.07
CA GLU A 124 7.39 -11.29 -22.50
C GLU A 124 6.26 -10.44 -23.07
N LYS A 125 5.02 -10.73 -22.68
CA LYS A 125 3.84 -9.96 -23.08
C LYS A 125 3.54 -8.78 -22.15
N GLY A 126 4.18 -8.70 -20.98
CA GLY A 126 3.88 -7.68 -19.97
C GLY A 126 2.47 -7.82 -19.38
N ILE A 127 2.02 -9.05 -19.12
CA ILE A 127 0.66 -9.34 -18.66
C ILE A 127 0.70 -10.02 -17.29
N LEU A 128 -0.16 -9.55 -16.38
CA LEU A 128 -0.47 -10.19 -15.11
C LEU A 128 -1.86 -10.84 -15.19
N HIS A 129 -1.92 -12.15 -14.95
CA HIS A 129 -3.16 -12.92 -14.88
C HIS A 129 -3.75 -12.84 -13.47
N ILE A 130 -4.98 -12.38 -13.35
CA ILE A 130 -5.73 -12.30 -12.08
C ILE A 130 -6.87 -13.30 -12.14
N ASP A 131 -6.71 -14.45 -11.51
CA ASP A 131 -7.70 -15.53 -11.43
C ASP A 131 -8.02 -15.95 -9.98
N LYS A 132 -7.19 -15.55 -9.04
CA LYS A 132 -7.26 -15.92 -7.62
C LYS A 132 -7.05 -14.74 -6.69
N ALA A 133 -7.43 -14.90 -5.43
CA ALA A 133 -7.23 -13.95 -4.37
C ALA A 133 -6.86 -14.66 -3.06
N LEU A 134 -5.95 -14.07 -2.30
CA LEU A 134 -5.53 -14.61 -1.01
C LEU A 134 -6.68 -14.53 0.01
N GLN A 135 -7.00 -15.65 0.62
CA GLN A 135 -7.88 -15.78 1.78
C GLN A 135 -7.04 -15.82 3.05
N TYR A 136 -7.25 -14.84 3.92
CA TYR A 136 -6.47 -14.68 5.16
C TYR A 136 -7.29 -14.21 6.35
N HIS A 137 -8.57 -13.81 6.14
CA HIS A 137 -9.42 -13.29 7.21
C HIS A 137 -9.75 -14.36 8.25
N CYS A 138 -9.46 -14.06 9.51
CA CYS A 138 -9.64 -14.97 10.65
C CYS A 138 -8.83 -16.27 10.55
N LEU A 139 -7.75 -16.28 9.75
CA LEU A 139 -6.86 -17.43 9.58
C LEU A 139 -5.48 -17.12 10.18
N LYS A 140 -4.78 -18.16 10.63
CA LYS A 140 -3.35 -18.10 10.92
C LYS A 140 -2.56 -18.10 9.61
N VAL A 141 -1.29 -17.64 9.65
CA VAL A 141 -0.45 -17.53 8.44
C VAL A 141 -0.32 -18.86 7.69
N GLU A 142 -0.18 -19.95 8.43
CA GLU A 142 -0.08 -21.32 7.87
C GLU A 142 -1.36 -21.82 7.19
N GLN A 143 -2.47 -21.14 7.45
CA GLN A 143 -3.80 -21.45 6.88
C GLN A 143 -4.14 -20.54 5.68
N PHE A 144 -3.28 -19.61 5.34
CA PHE A 144 -3.50 -18.76 4.17
C PHE A 144 -3.52 -19.61 2.91
N HIS A 145 -4.50 -19.39 2.06
CA HIS A 145 -4.67 -20.12 0.81
C HIS A 145 -5.24 -19.22 -0.28
N PHE A 146 -5.05 -19.61 -1.51
CA PHE A 146 -5.69 -18.95 -2.64
C PHE A 146 -7.05 -19.58 -2.91
N ASP A 147 -8.01 -18.74 -3.23
CA ASP A 147 -9.34 -19.13 -3.69
C ASP A 147 -9.66 -18.40 -5.00
N THR A 148 -10.53 -18.97 -5.80
CA THR A 148 -11.00 -18.32 -7.01
C THR A 148 -11.65 -16.98 -6.68
N THR A 149 -11.55 -16.03 -7.59
CA THR A 149 -12.19 -14.73 -7.41
C THR A 149 -13.71 -14.88 -7.33
N LYS A 150 -14.36 -14.08 -6.47
CA LYS A 150 -15.80 -14.18 -6.15
C LYS A 150 -16.75 -14.08 -7.35
N THR A 151 -16.30 -13.56 -8.48
CA THR A 151 -17.11 -13.36 -9.69
C THR A 151 -16.27 -13.62 -10.94
N LEU A 152 -16.89 -14.12 -12.00
CA LEU A 152 -16.24 -14.30 -13.30
C LEU A 152 -15.59 -13.00 -13.83
N ASN A 153 -16.21 -11.86 -13.58
CA ASN A 153 -15.65 -10.55 -13.99
C ASN A 153 -14.38 -10.14 -13.23
N SER A 154 -14.03 -10.88 -12.18
CA SER A 154 -12.77 -10.65 -11.47
C SER A 154 -11.60 -11.39 -12.12
N ILE A 155 -11.86 -12.42 -12.92
CA ILE A 155 -10.84 -13.10 -13.73
C ILE A 155 -10.54 -12.18 -14.91
N ARG A 156 -9.29 -11.75 -15.01
CA ARG A 156 -8.86 -10.79 -16.03
C ARG A 156 -7.35 -10.78 -16.21
N GLU A 157 -6.95 -10.27 -17.34
CA GLU A 157 -5.57 -9.92 -17.65
C GLU A 157 -5.35 -8.44 -17.45
N VAL A 158 -4.25 -8.09 -16.80
CA VAL A 158 -3.85 -6.70 -16.56
C VAL A 158 -2.51 -6.46 -17.22
N ALA A 159 -2.49 -5.64 -18.28
CA ALA A 159 -1.25 -5.23 -18.90
C ALA A 159 -0.43 -4.36 -17.92
N LEU A 160 0.85 -4.70 -17.75
CA LEU A 160 1.77 -4.09 -16.80
C LEU A 160 2.46 -2.88 -17.44
N PRO A 161 2.35 -1.68 -16.87
CA PRO A 161 3.28 -0.59 -17.18
C PRO A 161 4.71 -0.98 -16.82
N GLU A 162 5.68 -0.40 -17.50
CA GLU A 162 7.10 -0.73 -17.34
C GLU A 162 7.55 -0.63 -15.87
N ALA A 163 7.25 0.48 -15.21
CA ALA A 163 7.61 0.67 -13.79
C ALA A 163 6.99 -0.38 -12.85
N ALA A 164 5.79 -0.90 -13.15
CA ALA A 164 5.19 -1.98 -12.39
C ALA A 164 5.90 -3.32 -12.66
N SER A 165 6.26 -3.60 -13.92
CA SER A 165 7.01 -4.80 -14.28
C SER A 165 8.38 -4.82 -13.61
N GLU A 166 9.10 -3.72 -13.62
CA GLU A 166 10.38 -3.58 -12.95
C GLU A 166 10.28 -3.73 -11.42
N ALA A 167 9.27 -3.13 -10.79
CA ALA A 167 9.01 -3.30 -9.36
C ALA A 167 8.79 -4.78 -8.98
N ILE A 168 8.06 -5.52 -9.82
CA ILE A 168 7.83 -6.95 -9.64
C ILE A 168 9.14 -7.74 -9.80
N LYS A 169 9.93 -7.49 -10.86
CA LYS A 169 11.22 -8.16 -11.09
C LYS A 169 12.18 -7.96 -9.92
N ARG A 170 12.33 -6.71 -9.45
CA ARG A 170 13.16 -6.38 -8.28
C ARG A 170 12.72 -7.14 -7.05
N THR A 171 11.40 -7.21 -6.81
CA THR A 171 10.84 -7.92 -5.66
C THR A 171 11.13 -9.42 -5.74
N ILE A 172 10.96 -10.05 -6.92
CA ILE A 172 11.28 -11.46 -7.12
C ILE A 172 12.75 -11.73 -6.85
N GLN A 173 13.65 -10.87 -7.34
CA GLN A 173 15.08 -11.00 -7.13
C GLN A 173 15.45 -10.88 -5.63
N ARG A 174 14.93 -9.86 -4.94
CA ARG A 174 15.12 -9.73 -3.48
C ARG A 174 14.63 -10.94 -2.70
N ASN A 175 13.49 -11.49 -3.09
CA ASN A 175 12.95 -12.68 -2.43
C ASN A 175 13.88 -13.88 -2.59
N LYS A 176 14.45 -14.11 -3.79
CA LYS A 176 15.43 -15.18 -4.01
C LYS A 176 16.66 -15.02 -3.12
N GLU A 177 17.19 -13.81 -3.02
CA GLU A 177 18.35 -13.51 -2.17
C GLU A 177 18.00 -13.70 -0.68
N PHE A 178 16.81 -13.31 -0.28
CA PHE A 178 16.34 -13.46 1.10
C PHE A 178 16.09 -14.92 1.45
N ASP A 179 15.51 -15.72 0.56
CA ASP A 179 15.31 -17.16 0.76
C ASP A 179 16.66 -17.87 0.92
N ALA A 180 17.63 -17.59 0.04
CA ALA A 180 18.98 -18.14 0.15
C ALA A 180 19.71 -17.72 1.44
N TYR A 181 19.41 -16.52 1.97
CA TYR A 181 19.93 -16.09 3.28
C TYR A 181 19.26 -16.88 4.42
N MET A 182 17.94 -17.06 4.36
CA MET A 182 17.17 -17.77 5.40
C MET A 182 17.49 -19.28 5.45
N GLU A 183 17.84 -19.89 4.33
CA GLU A 183 18.35 -21.27 4.30
C GLU A 183 19.63 -21.43 5.14
N LYS A 184 20.52 -20.41 5.07
CA LYS A 184 21.78 -20.41 5.84
C LYS A 184 21.61 -19.93 7.28
N HIS A 185 20.53 -19.17 7.55
CA HIS A 185 20.26 -18.55 8.85
C HIS A 185 18.79 -18.79 9.25
N PRO A 186 18.42 -20.03 9.58
CA PRO A 186 17.03 -20.37 9.90
C PRO A 186 16.46 -19.51 11.03
N CYS A 187 15.22 -19.03 10.83
CA CYS A 187 14.48 -18.26 11.82
C CYS A 187 13.12 -18.95 12.06
N PRO A 188 12.77 -19.33 13.29
CA PRO A 188 11.49 -20.00 13.58
C PRO A 188 10.24 -19.18 13.20
N ALA A 189 10.36 -17.85 13.15
CA ALA A 189 9.28 -16.97 12.78
C ALA A 189 9.12 -16.81 11.25
N PHE A 190 10.04 -17.36 10.46
CA PHE A 190 9.99 -17.27 9.01
C PHE A 190 9.04 -18.31 8.42
N THR A 191 8.09 -17.86 7.61
CA THR A 191 7.15 -18.72 6.87
C THR A 191 7.39 -18.51 5.39
N HIS A 192 7.91 -19.51 4.70
CA HIS A 192 8.11 -19.43 3.26
C HIS A 192 6.78 -19.31 2.52
N SER A 193 6.70 -18.38 1.58
CA SER A 193 5.57 -18.23 0.65
C SER A 193 6.10 -17.97 -0.76
N GLU A 194 5.41 -18.49 -1.75
CA GLU A 194 5.72 -18.24 -3.17
C GLU A 194 5.18 -16.90 -3.70
N SER A 195 4.35 -16.18 -2.90
CA SER A 195 3.83 -14.88 -3.29
C SER A 195 4.97 -13.89 -3.61
N VAL A 196 4.77 -13.05 -4.63
CA VAL A 196 5.75 -12.02 -5.00
C VAL A 196 5.92 -11.03 -3.85
N PHE A 197 4.86 -10.48 -3.29
CA PHE A 197 4.94 -9.51 -2.21
C PHE A 197 4.84 -10.18 -0.84
N ARG A 198 5.99 -10.23 -0.14
CA ARG A 198 6.13 -10.89 1.17
C ARG A 198 6.57 -9.90 2.25
N THR A 199 6.15 -10.17 3.46
CA THR A 199 6.64 -9.49 4.66
C THR A 199 8.11 -9.86 4.95
N GLU A 200 8.71 -9.20 5.92
CA GLU A 200 10.04 -9.56 6.47
C GLU A 200 10.09 -10.94 7.14
N TYR A 201 8.95 -11.57 7.34
CA TYR A 201 8.83 -12.94 7.86
C TYR A 201 8.44 -13.96 6.79
N GLY A 202 8.50 -13.58 5.51
CA GLY A 202 8.24 -14.46 4.37
C GLY A 202 6.77 -14.67 4.02
N SER A 203 5.82 -14.33 4.89
CA SER A 203 4.38 -14.47 4.63
C SER A 203 3.87 -13.46 3.60
N PRO A 204 2.79 -13.75 2.86
CA PRO A 204 2.18 -12.79 1.93
C PRO A 204 1.77 -11.50 2.64
N ILE A 205 1.93 -10.35 1.97
CA ILE A 205 1.46 -9.06 2.49
C ILE A 205 -0.07 -9.01 2.43
N THR A 206 -0.71 -8.92 3.60
CA THR A 206 -2.16 -8.78 3.72
C THR A 206 -2.61 -7.32 3.78
N SER A 207 -3.91 -7.08 3.62
CA SER A 207 -4.47 -5.73 3.81
C SER A 207 -4.23 -5.18 5.21
N SER A 208 -4.25 -6.02 6.25
CA SER A 208 -3.99 -5.60 7.63
C SER A 208 -2.52 -5.21 7.82
N THR A 209 -1.60 -6.02 7.32
CA THR A 209 -0.15 -5.75 7.40
C THR A 209 0.19 -4.45 6.65
N PHE A 210 -0.27 -4.32 5.41
CA PHE A 210 0.01 -3.11 4.62
C PHE A 210 -0.63 -1.86 5.23
N ARG A 211 -1.85 -1.94 5.79
CA ARG A 211 -2.48 -0.84 6.51
C ARG A 211 -1.66 -0.34 7.69
N GLN A 212 -0.99 -1.24 8.42
CA GLN A 212 -0.10 -0.83 9.53
C GLN A 212 1.10 -0.02 9.02
N ILE A 213 1.67 -0.42 7.88
CA ILE A 213 2.75 0.34 7.24
C ILE A 213 2.25 1.72 6.80
N LEU A 214 1.12 1.77 6.07
CA LEU A 214 0.51 3.03 5.64
C LEU A 214 0.25 3.97 6.82
N LYS A 215 -0.27 3.46 7.94
CA LYS A 215 -0.48 4.25 9.15
C LYS A 215 0.82 4.81 9.73
N ARG A 216 1.93 4.08 9.64
CA ARG A 216 3.26 4.58 10.07
C ARG A 216 3.77 5.69 9.15
N ILE A 217 3.57 5.55 7.83
CA ILE A 217 3.91 6.58 6.84
C ILE A 217 3.09 7.85 7.09
N GLU A 218 1.77 7.71 7.24
CA GLU A 218 0.90 8.84 7.57
C GLU A 218 1.31 9.54 8.88
N GLY A 219 1.70 8.77 9.90
CA GLY A 219 2.20 9.34 11.17
C GLY A 219 3.44 10.20 10.96
N LYS A 220 4.39 9.78 10.11
CA LYS A 220 5.56 10.59 9.74
C LYS A 220 5.17 11.83 8.96
N LEU A 221 4.29 11.70 7.97
CA LEU A 221 3.81 12.82 7.16
C LEU A 221 3.01 13.84 8.00
N LEU A 222 2.17 13.39 8.93
CA LEU A 222 1.46 14.29 9.85
C LEU A 222 2.41 15.13 10.72
N THR A 223 3.56 14.58 11.07
CA THR A 223 4.55 15.27 11.90
C THR A 223 5.46 16.19 11.09
N ASN A 224 5.97 15.72 9.95
CA ASN A 224 7.10 16.33 9.28
C ASN A 224 6.75 16.94 7.91
N CYS A 225 5.57 16.70 7.34
CA CYS A 225 5.25 17.09 5.96
C CYS A 225 5.36 18.62 5.75
N LEU A 226 5.01 19.43 6.75
CA LEU A 226 5.11 20.88 6.63
C LEU A 226 6.56 21.36 6.58
N SER A 227 7.45 20.76 7.37
CA SER A 227 8.89 21.10 7.36
C SER A 227 9.61 20.57 6.13
N ASP A 228 9.28 19.35 5.70
CA ASP A 228 10.06 18.63 4.68
C ASP A 228 9.57 18.95 3.26
N TYR A 229 8.26 19.22 3.08
CA TYR A 229 7.61 19.40 1.77
C TYR A 229 6.83 20.72 1.63
N GLY A 230 6.73 21.53 2.69
CA GLY A 230 6.09 22.85 2.66
C GLY A 230 4.56 22.85 2.68
N PHE A 231 3.90 21.73 2.92
CA PHE A 231 2.44 21.63 3.03
C PHE A 231 1.98 20.75 4.20
N LYS A 232 0.75 20.97 4.66
CA LYS A 232 0.18 20.18 5.76
C LYS A 232 -0.48 18.91 5.26
N TRP A 233 -0.08 17.75 5.79
CA TRP A 233 -0.73 16.48 5.48
C TRP A 233 -2.10 16.37 6.16
N VAL A 234 -3.13 16.04 5.37
CA VAL A 234 -4.53 15.85 5.84
C VAL A 234 -5.18 14.61 5.25
N LYS A 235 -4.42 13.78 4.56
CA LYS A 235 -4.92 12.63 3.82
C LYS A 235 -4.92 11.35 4.67
N HIS A 236 -5.76 10.40 4.26
CA HIS A 236 -5.83 9.07 4.86
C HIS A 236 -5.74 7.99 3.78
N VAL A 237 -4.59 7.31 3.72
CA VAL A 237 -4.28 6.32 2.70
C VAL A 237 -4.57 4.91 3.22
N THR A 238 -5.31 4.15 2.45
CA THR A 238 -5.61 2.74 2.69
C THR A 238 -5.13 1.91 1.51
N PRO A 239 -4.97 0.58 1.64
CA PRO A 239 -4.63 -0.26 0.48
C PRO A 239 -5.59 -0.07 -0.71
N HIS A 240 -6.85 0.23 -0.46
CA HIS A 240 -7.83 0.49 -1.52
C HIS A 240 -7.72 1.89 -2.14
N SER A 241 -7.05 2.83 -1.46
CA SER A 241 -6.82 4.19 -1.99
C SER A 241 -5.97 4.16 -3.27
N PHE A 242 -5.02 3.24 -3.40
CA PHE A 242 -4.22 3.08 -4.62
C PHE A 242 -5.09 2.77 -5.84
N ARG A 243 -6.06 1.89 -5.67
CA ARG A 243 -7.02 1.57 -6.73
C ARG A 243 -7.94 2.77 -7.05
N HIS A 244 -8.35 3.54 -6.04
CA HIS A 244 -9.11 4.79 -6.27
C HIS A 244 -8.26 5.80 -7.03
N MET A 245 -7.01 6.01 -6.64
CA MET A 245 -6.09 6.89 -7.35
C MET A 245 -5.86 6.42 -8.79
N HIS A 246 -5.62 5.12 -9.01
CA HIS A 246 -5.50 4.54 -10.36
C HIS A 246 -6.69 4.91 -11.25
N ILE A 247 -7.91 4.68 -10.76
CA ILE A 247 -9.14 4.99 -11.51
C ILE A 247 -9.25 6.50 -11.75
N SER A 248 -9.02 7.33 -10.73
CA SER A 248 -9.16 8.78 -10.82
C SER A 248 -8.15 9.40 -11.79
N TYR A 249 -6.90 8.94 -11.78
CA TYR A 249 -5.88 9.41 -12.71
C TYR A 249 -6.20 8.99 -14.15
N LEU A 250 -6.67 7.77 -14.38
CA LEU A 250 -7.09 7.33 -15.72
C LEU A 250 -8.35 8.06 -16.24
N GLN A 251 -9.21 8.53 -15.32
CA GLN A 251 -10.39 9.35 -15.65
C GLN A 251 -10.06 10.84 -15.84
N SER A 252 -8.84 11.27 -15.49
CA SER A 252 -8.45 12.67 -15.64
C SER A 252 -8.53 13.11 -17.12
N ASN A 253 -8.76 14.40 -17.33
CA ASN A 253 -8.88 14.97 -18.67
C ASN A 253 -7.59 14.83 -19.50
N GLU A 254 -6.46 14.58 -18.85
CA GLU A 254 -5.15 14.41 -19.52
C GLU A 254 -5.03 13.07 -20.24
N MET A 255 -5.69 12.01 -19.74
CA MET A 255 -5.48 10.65 -20.24
C MET A 255 -6.55 10.16 -21.23
N HIS A 256 -7.73 10.76 -21.26
CA HIS A 256 -8.82 10.43 -22.18
C HIS A 256 -9.15 8.93 -22.32
N ILE A 257 -8.98 8.14 -21.24
CA ILE A 257 -9.28 6.71 -21.23
C ILE A 257 -10.79 6.51 -21.03
N ALA A 258 -11.39 5.69 -21.88
CA ALA A 258 -12.80 5.38 -21.77
C ALA A 258 -13.13 4.69 -20.42
N VAL A 259 -14.20 5.14 -19.75
CA VAL A 259 -14.62 4.59 -18.45
C VAL A 259 -14.80 3.06 -18.50
N LYS A 260 -15.31 2.55 -19.63
CA LYS A 260 -15.47 1.10 -19.86
C LYS A 260 -14.14 0.34 -19.76
N ASP A 261 -13.08 0.91 -20.33
CA ASP A 261 -11.75 0.29 -20.36
C ASP A 261 -11.13 0.28 -18.95
N ILE A 262 -11.31 1.38 -18.22
CA ILE A 262 -10.90 1.45 -16.81
C ILE A 262 -11.65 0.39 -15.99
N MET A 263 -12.96 0.27 -16.14
CA MET A 263 -13.77 -0.70 -15.39
C MET A 263 -13.38 -2.15 -15.72
N THR A 264 -13.12 -2.47 -16.99
CA THR A 264 -12.62 -3.78 -17.41
C THR A 264 -11.28 -4.08 -16.75
N ARG A 265 -10.32 -3.14 -16.81
CA ARG A 265 -8.98 -3.26 -16.21
C ARG A 265 -9.05 -3.54 -14.73
N VAL A 266 -9.92 -2.83 -13.99
CA VAL A 266 -10.04 -3.01 -12.55
C VAL A 266 -10.99 -4.15 -12.14
N GLY A 267 -11.80 -4.70 -13.04
CA GLY A 267 -12.75 -5.79 -12.76
C GLY A 267 -13.92 -5.31 -11.88
N HIS A 268 -14.62 -4.24 -12.29
CA HIS A 268 -15.86 -3.79 -11.65
C HIS A 268 -17.06 -4.56 -12.17
N ALA A 269 -17.86 -5.14 -11.28
CA ALA A 269 -18.94 -6.08 -11.59
C ALA A 269 -20.20 -5.49 -12.26
N ASN A 270 -20.37 -4.17 -12.35
CA ASN A 270 -21.60 -3.55 -12.81
C ASN A 270 -21.70 -3.37 -14.35
N PHE A 271 -21.18 -4.30 -15.11
CA PHE A 271 -21.17 -4.23 -16.57
C PHE A 271 -21.88 -5.37 -17.27
N GLU A 272 -23.01 -5.81 -16.78
CA GLU A 272 -23.78 -6.91 -17.40
C GLU A 272 -24.36 -6.60 -18.80
N THR A 273 -24.26 -5.40 -19.33
CA THR A 273 -24.97 -5.01 -20.57
C THR A 273 -24.10 -4.92 -21.84
N THR A 274 -22.85 -5.35 -21.82
CA THR A 274 -22.01 -5.23 -23.03
C THR A 274 -21.05 -6.39 -23.28
N MET A 275 -21.56 -7.60 -23.30
CA MET A 275 -20.87 -8.81 -23.78
C MET A 275 -20.78 -8.85 -25.31
N GLY A 276 -20.10 -7.88 -25.94
CA GLY A 276 -20.00 -7.86 -27.40
C GLY A 276 -18.65 -7.45 -27.99
N TYR A 277 -17.61 -7.20 -27.18
CA TYR A 277 -16.37 -6.57 -27.69
C TYR A 277 -15.09 -7.24 -27.20
N THR A 278 -14.93 -8.53 -27.46
CA THR A 278 -13.69 -9.27 -27.18
C THR A 278 -12.48 -8.81 -28.04
N HIS A 279 -12.70 -8.14 -29.17
CA HIS A 279 -11.61 -7.69 -30.05
C HIS A 279 -11.01 -6.31 -29.70
N ASN A 280 -11.61 -5.53 -28.81
CA ASN A 280 -11.12 -4.21 -28.41
C ASN A 280 -10.26 -4.23 -27.12
N ILE A 281 -10.20 -5.36 -26.42
CA ILE A 281 -9.54 -5.46 -25.09
C ILE A 281 -8.04 -5.20 -25.21
N ASN A 282 -7.35 -5.78 -26.19
CA ASN A 282 -5.90 -5.64 -26.33
C ASN A 282 -5.51 -4.19 -26.67
N ARG A 283 -6.22 -3.55 -27.61
CA ARG A 283 -5.92 -2.16 -28.01
C ARG A 283 -6.20 -1.15 -26.89
N SER A 284 -7.22 -1.38 -26.11
CA SER A 284 -7.56 -0.58 -24.93
C SER A 284 -6.54 -0.70 -23.81
N GLN A 285 -6.01 -1.91 -23.57
CA GLN A 285 -4.95 -2.15 -22.59
C GLN A 285 -3.64 -1.47 -22.99
N GLU A 286 -3.25 -1.53 -24.26
CA GLU A 286 -2.07 -0.83 -24.79
C GLU A 286 -2.16 0.69 -24.59
N ASN A 287 -3.31 1.30 -24.88
CA ASN A 287 -3.55 2.72 -24.64
C ASN A 287 -3.47 3.08 -23.15
N THR A 288 -4.01 2.23 -22.28
CA THR A 288 -3.94 2.40 -20.84
C THR A 288 -2.49 2.34 -20.32
N VAL A 289 -1.69 1.39 -20.83
CA VAL A 289 -0.27 1.28 -20.46
C VAL A 289 0.51 2.49 -20.95
N LYS A 290 0.30 2.95 -22.19
CA LYS A 290 0.93 4.17 -22.73
C LYS A 290 0.59 5.39 -21.87
N ALA A 291 -0.69 5.56 -21.51
CA ALA A 291 -1.12 6.67 -20.66
C ALA A 291 -0.49 6.61 -19.25
N LEU A 292 -0.32 5.41 -18.67
CA LEU A 292 0.34 5.24 -17.37
C LEU A 292 1.85 5.47 -17.43
N ASN A 293 2.51 5.07 -18.51
CA ASN A 293 3.92 5.39 -18.72
C ASN A 293 4.13 6.90 -18.90
N GLN A 294 3.29 7.56 -19.71
CA GLN A 294 3.29 9.02 -19.84
C GLN A 294 3.00 9.73 -18.49
N PHE A 295 2.09 9.20 -17.67
CA PHE A 295 1.85 9.73 -16.33
C PHE A 295 3.12 9.69 -15.46
N VAL A 296 3.85 8.58 -15.47
CA VAL A 296 5.11 8.43 -14.74
C VAL A 296 6.15 9.45 -15.23
N GLU A 297 6.31 9.58 -16.56
CA GLU A 297 7.24 10.51 -17.19
C GLU A 297 6.87 11.98 -16.95
N ASN A 298 5.62 12.37 -17.25
CA ASN A 298 5.15 13.76 -17.16
C ASN A 298 5.21 14.33 -15.74
N HIS A 299 5.09 13.46 -14.74
CA HIS A 299 5.13 13.87 -13.34
C HIS A 299 6.47 13.55 -12.64
N ASN A 300 7.51 13.20 -13.42
CA ASN A 300 8.86 12.93 -12.91
C ASN A 300 8.88 11.90 -11.77
N PHE A 301 8.05 10.86 -11.86
CA PHE A 301 8.15 9.73 -10.93
C PHE A 301 9.33 8.85 -11.35
N HIS A 302 10.44 9.01 -10.67
CA HIS A 302 11.56 8.08 -10.74
C HIS A 302 11.37 7.02 -9.66
N PHE A 303 10.75 5.91 -10.02
CA PHE A 303 10.66 4.73 -9.16
C PHE A 303 11.99 4.00 -9.17
N GLU A 304 12.95 4.58 -8.43
CA GLU A 304 14.31 4.06 -8.36
C GLU A 304 14.36 2.69 -7.70
N GLU A 305 15.38 1.94 -8.06
CA GLU A 305 15.70 0.69 -7.39
C GLU A 305 16.09 0.99 -5.94
N LEU A 306 15.24 0.60 -4.98
CA LEU A 306 15.54 0.80 -3.58
C LEU A 306 16.64 -0.16 -3.14
N LYS A 307 17.80 0.39 -2.81
CA LYS A 307 18.91 -0.36 -2.22
C LYS A 307 18.43 -1.08 -0.96
N SER A 308 18.76 -2.35 -0.82
CA SER A 308 18.35 -3.19 0.30
C SER A 308 19.35 -3.10 1.45
N TYR A 309 18.89 -2.67 2.64
CA TYR A 309 19.72 -2.55 3.85
C TYR A 309 19.20 -3.44 4.97
N THR A 310 20.12 -4.08 5.68
CA THR A 310 19.80 -4.88 6.87
C THR A 310 19.65 -4.00 8.11
N CYS A 311 20.36 -2.88 8.17
CA CYS A 311 20.29 -1.90 9.23
C CYS A 311 19.40 -0.72 8.86
N LYS A 312 18.44 -0.37 9.71
CA LYS A 312 17.52 0.75 9.47
C LYS A 312 18.22 2.11 9.32
N TYR A 313 19.43 2.26 9.87
CA TYR A 313 20.19 3.49 9.82
C TYR A 313 21.04 3.63 8.56
N SER A 314 21.28 2.54 7.84
CA SER A 314 22.08 2.55 6.61
C SER A 314 21.48 3.46 5.55
N ARG A 315 20.13 3.48 5.43
CA ARG A 315 19.44 4.36 4.49
C ARG A 315 19.56 5.84 4.84
N ILE A 316 19.64 6.18 6.13
CA ILE A 316 19.84 7.57 6.56
C ILE A 316 21.25 8.02 6.16
N ILE A 317 22.26 7.17 6.36
CA ILE A 317 23.63 7.44 5.92
C ILE A 317 23.71 7.53 4.40
N GLU A 318 23.03 6.67 3.67
CA GLU A 318 22.97 6.75 2.19
C GLU A 318 22.42 8.10 1.73
N LYS A 319 21.26 8.51 2.25
CA LYS A 319 20.66 9.81 1.93
C LYS A 319 21.60 10.97 2.30
N PHE A 320 22.31 10.86 3.42
CA PHE A 320 23.32 11.85 3.82
C PHE A 320 24.47 11.93 2.81
N ILE A 321 24.96 10.79 2.30
CA ILE A 321 25.99 10.72 1.26
C ILE A 321 25.49 11.39 -0.03
N GLU A 322 24.28 11.05 -0.48
CA GLU A 322 23.67 11.57 -1.71
C GLU A 322 23.39 13.09 -1.66
N THR A 323 23.13 13.63 -0.48
CA THR A 323 22.84 15.07 -0.28
C THR A 323 24.07 15.90 0.10
N SER A 324 25.22 15.28 0.33
CA SER A 324 26.45 15.99 0.74
C SER A 324 27.21 16.50 -0.48
N ASP A 325 27.23 17.82 -0.66
CA ASP A 325 27.95 18.50 -1.74
C ASP A 325 29.48 18.24 -1.67
N ASN A 326 30.03 17.62 -2.71
CA ASN A 326 31.45 17.54 -3.11
C ASN A 326 32.53 17.22 -2.05
N SER A 327 32.17 16.86 -0.83
CA SER A 327 33.13 16.44 0.18
C SER A 327 33.07 14.92 0.37
N ASN A 328 34.08 14.20 -0.09
CA ASN A 328 34.16 12.75 0.06
C ASN A 328 34.44 12.31 1.51
N LYS A 329 34.42 13.25 2.47
CA LYS A 329 34.68 12.96 3.88
C LYS A 329 34.04 14.03 4.78
N VAL A 330 33.36 13.59 5.84
CA VAL A 330 32.79 14.45 6.88
C VAL A 330 33.13 13.89 8.25
N GLU A 331 33.45 14.76 9.21
CA GLU A 331 33.65 14.42 10.61
C GLU A 331 32.50 14.99 11.44
N LEU A 332 31.80 14.14 12.16
CA LEU A 332 30.67 14.49 13.00
C LEU A 332 31.03 14.22 14.46
N SER A 333 30.69 15.13 15.36
CA SER A 333 30.71 14.88 16.80
C SER A 333 29.75 13.74 17.17
N VAL A 334 29.86 13.21 18.38
CA VAL A 334 28.97 12.15 18.86
C VAL A 334 27.49 12.58 18.82
N ASP A 335 27.22 13.83 19.17
CA ASP A 335 25.85 14.35 19.23
C ASP A 335 25.29 14.63 17.83
N GLU A 336 26.06 15.23 16.94
CA GLU A 336 25.68 15.39 15.53
C GLU A 336 25.42 14.03 14.84
N PHE A 337 26.21 13.02 15.14
CA PHE A 337 25.98 11.67 14.61
C PHE A 337 24.72 11.02 15.19
N LYS A 338 24.40 11.26 16.47
CA LYS A 338 23.14 10.81 17.05
C LYS A 338 21.94 11.51 16.41
N ASP A 339 22.04 12.83 16.20
CA ASP A 339 20.99 13.63 15.58
C ASP A 339 20.75 13.17 14.13
N LEU A 340 21.82 12.98 13.36
CA LEU A 340 21.74 12.43 12.01
C LEU A 340 20.98 11.10 11.96
N LEU A 341 21.27 10.21 12.90
CA LEU A 341 20.62 8.89 12.95
C LEU A 341 19.32 8.88 13.76
N HIS A 342 18.86 10.03 14.27
CA HIS A 342 17.70 10.15 15.15
C HIS A 342 17.76 9.17 16.35
N LEU A 343 18.93 9.07 16.98
CA LEU A 343 19.14 8.23 18.15
C LEU A 343 18.72 8.96 19.44
N SER A 344 18.26 8.19 20.43
CA SER A 344 18.01 8.75 21.76
C SER A 344 19.29 9.36 22.35
N PRO A 345 19.23 10.53 23.04
CA PRO A 345 20.38 11.11 23.75
C PRO A 345 21.06 10.15 24.74
N ARG A 346 20.29 9.20 25.29
CA ARG A 346 20.79 8.15 26.20
C ARG A 346 21.62 7.07 25.51
N TYR A 347 21.67 7.05 24.18
CA TYR A 347 22.43 6.04 23.45
C TYR A 347 23.95 6.30 23.59
N SER A 348 24.67 5.42 24.25
CA SER A 348 26.08 5.65 24.53
C SER A 348 26.97 5.51 23.28
N PRO A 349 28.08 6.25 23.16
CA PRO A 349 29.03 6.06 22.04
C PRO A 349 29.52 4.62 21.89
N LYS A 350 29.71 3.90 22.99
CA LYS A 350 30.09 2.48 22.97
C LYS A 350 29.03 1.61 22.29
N ASN A 351 27.75 1.88 22.54
CA ASN A 351 26.64 1.15 21.91
C ASN A 351 26.52 1.46 20.41
N ILE A 352 26.84 2.70 19.99
CA ILE A 352 26.92 3.05 18.56
C ILE A 352 27.97 2.18 17.88
N ILE A 353 29.15 2.11 18.45
CA ILE A 353 30.28 1.35 17.91
C ILE A 353 29.94 -0.15 17.83
N SER A 354 29.51 -0.75 18.95
CA SER A 354 29.28 -2.20 19.02
C SER A 354 28.10 -2.69 18.19
N ASN A 355 27.03 -1.89 18.05
CA ASN A 355 25.76 -2.35 17.52
C ASN A 355 25.41 -1.78 16.14
N LEU A 356 25.98 -0.63 15.75
CA LEU A 356 25.57 0.09 14.56
C LEU A 356 26.66 0.21 13.50
N LEU A 357 27.87 0.65 13.83
CA LEU A 357 28.89 1.01 12.83
C LEU A 357 29.21 -0.13 11.86
N LEU A 358 29.43 -1.34 12.36
CA LEU A 358 29.73 -2.50 11.52
C LEU A 358 28.57 -2.88 10.59
N LYS A 359 27.34 -2.76 11.09
CA LYS A 359 26.15 -3.06 10.28
C LYS A 359 25.94 -2.03 9.19
N ILE A 360 26.08 -0.74 9.51
CA ILE A 360 26.00 0.36 8.55
C ILE A 360 27.09 0.20 7.49
N LYS A 361 28.34 -0.01 7.91
CA LYS A 361 29.46 -0.21 6.99
C LYS A 361 29.22 -1.38 6.05
N LYS A 362 28.80 -2.55 6.57
CA LYS A 362 28.50 -3.74 5.78
C LYS A 362 27.40 -3.51 4.75
N ASP A 363 26.41 -2.71 5.08
CA ASP A 363 25.29 -2.40 4.17
C ASP A 363 25.70 -1.40 3.08
N ILE A 364 26.38 -0.31 3.45
CA ILE A 364 26.72 0.78 2.54
C ILE A 364 27.81 0.38 1.55
N VAL A 365 28.82 -0.39 1.99
CA VAL A 365 29.92 -0.87 1.12
C VAL A 365 29.42 -1.67 -0.08
N LYS A 366 28.24 -2.29 0.00
CA LYS A 366 27.62 -2.98 -1.15
C LYS A 366 27.38 -2.08 -2.36
N TYR A 367 27.08 -0.80 -2.12
CA TYR A 367 26.71 0.18 -3.13
C TYR A 367 27.77 1.28 -3.28
N HIS A 368 28.57 1.52 -2.24
CA HIS A 368 29.69 2.46 -2.20
C HIS A 368 30.95 1.73 -1.72
N PRO A 369 31.72 1.08 -2.62
CA PRO A 369 32.86 0.24 -2.23
C PRO A 369 33.96 0.99 -1.46
N GLN A 370 34.03 2.32 -1.60
CA GLN A 370 35.01 3.16 -0.91
C GLN A 370 34.52 3.66 0.46
N PHE A 371 33.28 3.34 0.83
CA PHE A 371 32.70 3.80 2.09
C PHE A 371 33.45 3.27 3.31
N ASP A 372 33.84 4.19 4.16
CA ASP A 372 34.44 3.88 5.45
C ASP A 372 33.89 4.77 6.57
N ILE A 373 33.76 4.22 7.76
CA ILE A 373 33.34 4.95 8.95
C ILE A 373 34.30 4.65 10.09
N LYS A 374 34.99 5.67 10.60
CA LYS A 374 36.03 5.57 11.63
C LYS A 374 35.66 6.32 12.90
N ILE A 375 36.17 5.84 14.01
CA ILE A 375 36.02 6.49 15.31
C ILE A 375 37.09 7.57 15.44
N VAL A 376 36.68 8.79 15.76
CA VAL A 376 37.57 9.90 16.09
C VAL A 376 37.73 9.99 17.60
N LYS A 377 38.97 9.94 18.08
CA LYS A 377 39.30 9.99 19.50
C LYS A 377 40.08 11.24 19.85
N SER A 378 39.95 11.72 21.09
CA SER A 378 40.79 12.77 21.64
C SER A 378 42.20 12.21 22.02
N SER A 379 43.11 13.13 22.36
CA SER A 379 44.45 12.78 22.91
C SER A 379 44.38 11.90 24.16
N GLU A 380 43.29 11.97 24.91
CA GLU A 380 43.03 11.16 26.12
C GLU A 380 42.28 9.86 25.80
N ASN A 381 42.24 9.42 24.54
CA ASN A 381 41.59 8.20 24.08
C ASN A 381 40.05 8.16 24.27
N GLN A 382 39.41 9.31 24.55
CA GLN A 382 37.94 9.43 24.61
C GLN A 382 37.36 9.57 23.23
N ILE A 383 36.17 8.98 23.00
CA ILE A 383 35.46 9.07 21.69
C ILE A 383 34.90 10.48 21.51
N ARG A 384 35.43 11.23 20.53
CA ARG A 384 35.01 12.58 20.20
C ARG A 384 33.93 12.61 19.10
N GLY A 385 33.96 11.64 18.18
CA GLY A 385 33.03 11.62 17.06
C GLY A 385 33.28 10.47 16.10
N PHE A 386 32.74 10.61 14.90
CA PHE A 386 32.82 9.64 13.82
C PHE A 386 33.21 10.36 12.51
N SER A 387 34.12 9.78 11.75
CA SER A 387 34.52 10.23 10.42
C SER A 387 33.91 9.30 9.40
N ILE A 388 33.11 9.85 8.50
CA ILE A 388 32.46 9.15 7.40
C ILE A 388 33.18 9.56 6.12
N ALA A 389 33.59 8.57 5.30
CA ALA A 389 34.20 8.78 3.99
C ALA A 389 33.50 7.88 2.96
N TRP A 390 33.33 8.37 1.72
CA TRP A 390 32.65 7.63 0.66
C TRP A 390 33.19 7.94 -0.74
#